data_e06c3e8ffa0386ac3a29c8453fa13dae
#
_entry.id   e06c3e8ffa0386ac3a29c8453fa13dae
#
_cell.length_a   1.000
_cell.length_b   1.000
_cell.length_c   1.000
_cell.angle_alpha   90.00
_cell.angle_beta   90.00
_cell.angle_gamma   90.00
#
_symmetry.space_group_name_H-M   'P 1'
#
loop_
_entity.id
_entity.type
_entity.pdbx_description
1 polymer ?
#
loop_
_entity_poly.entity_id
_entity_poly.type
_entity_poly.pdbx_seq_one_letter_code
_entity_poly.pdbx_strand_id
1 'polypeptide(L)'
;MRRRSPYSELRIKRLTVKRRLGILALLYLVYEVTTSVFLAPYRVGSLSMSPTLSPGDLVLAFPLAFGPRSALFRKPLGGISDPRRGDLVLLEAPFHERDPWYQEAADSIVRFFTFQQVSLSKSRDRLNSLSIKRVVGIPGDSLYMKGSEVYVKVSGNPHYLTEYEVSGRVYEAAGEGMPEGWPESLPLSGAFPEITLGEGQYFVLGDNRTGALDSRAYGPVDRSRFRARIILRYWPFGSFGIP
;
A
#
# COMPACT_ATOMS: atom_id res chain seq x y z
N MET A 1 -5.40 -21.62 -60.52
CA MET A 1 -5.10 -21.56 -59.09
C MET A 1 -3.60 -21.66 -58.85
N ARG A 2 -2.91 -20.56 -58.50
CA ARG A 2 -1.45 -20.60 -58.16
C ARG A 2 -1.27 -21.23 -56.77
N ARG A 3 -0.76 -22.48 -56.70
CA ARG A 3 -0.32 -23.07 -55.42
C ARG A 3 0.78 -22.20 -54.83
N ARG A 4 0.55 -21.62 -53.67
CA ARG A 4 1.60 -20.90 -52.90
C ARG A 4 2.70 -21.90 -52.55
N SER A 5 3.96 -21.50 -52.72
CA SER A 5 5.07 -22.38 -52.35
C SER A 5 5.09 -22.62 -50.83
N PRO A 6 5.48 -23.80 -50.33
CA PRO A 6 5.54 -24.09 -48.89
C PRO A 6 6.40 -23.07 -48.11
N TYR A 7 7.39 -22.48 -48.77
CA TYR A 7 8.28 -21.49 -48.20
C TYR A 7 7.57 -20.13 -47.92
N SER A 8 6.63 -19.72 -48.78
CA SER A 8 5.86 -18.52 -48.60
C SER A 8 4.85 -18.62 -47.46
N GLU A 9 4.27 -19.81 -47.26
CA GLU A 9 3.36 -20.07 -46.13
C GLU A 9 4.08 -20.06 -44.79
N LEU A 10 5.26 -20.66 -44.70
CA LEU A 10 6.10 -20.64 -43.50
C LEU A 10 6.54 -19.22 -43.15
N ARG A 11 6.87 -18.38 -44.11
CA ARG A 11 7.24 -16.98 -43.92
C ARG A 11 6.05 -16.16 -43.36
N ILE A 12 4.87 -16.34 -43.94
CA ILE A 12 3.64 -15.68 -43.49
C ILE A 12 3.30 -16.10 -42.04
N LYS A 13 3.35 -17.40 -41.74
CA LYS A 13 3.13 -17.92 -40.38
C LYS A 13 4.11 -17.31 -39.37
N ARG A 14 5.40 -17.25 -39.72
CA ARG A 14 6.44 -16.63 -38.85
C ARG A 14 6.18 -15.15 -38.62
N LEU A 15 5.78 -14.39 -39.63
CA LEU A 15 5.46 -12.97 -39.50
C LEU A 15 4.21 -12.76 -38.64
N THR A 16 3.20 -13.61 -38.79
CA THR A 16 1.98 -13.56 -37.97
C THR A 16 2.28 -13.85 -36.49
N VAL A 17 3.12 -14.87 -36.22
CA VAL A 17 3.55 -15.22 -34.87
C VAL A 17 4.34 -14.05 -34.24
N LYS A 18 5.32 -13.49 -34.96
CA LYS A 18 6.10 -12.33 -34.49
C LYS A 18 5.19 -11.14 -34.16
N ARG A 19 4.20 -10.84 -35.01
CA ARG A 19 3.23 -9.77 -34.78
C ARG A 19 2.39 -10.03 -33.53
N ARG A 20 1.90 -11.26 -33.33
CA ARG A 20 1.12 -11.64 -32.13
C ARG A 20 1.96 -11.52 -30.87
N LEU A 21 3.21 -12.00 -30.89
CA LEU A 21 4.14 -11.84 -29.76
C LEU A 21 4.44 -10.37 -29.46
N GLY A 22 4.61 -9.55 -30.51
CA GLY A 22 4.79 -8.09 -30.34
C GLY A 22 3.58 -7.42 -29.70
N ILE A 23 2.36 -7.81 -30.08
CA ILE A 23 1.13 -7.29 -29.47
C ILE A 23 1.04 -7.72 -27.99
N LEU A 24 1.33 -8.99 -27.69
CA LEU A 24 1.33 -9.47 -26.30
C LEU A 24 2.37 -8.75 -25.44
N ALA A 25 3.56 -8.53 -25.97
CA ALA A 25 4.60 -7.78 -25.28
C ALA A 25 4.20 -6.32 -25.04
N LEU A 26 3.54 -5.69 -26.00
CA LEU A 26 3.01 -4.34 -25.85
C LEU A 26 1.89 -4.29 -24.80
N LEU A 27 0.95 -5.23 -24.83
CA LEU A 27 -0.11 -5.31 -23.83
C LEU A 27 0.45 -5.54 -22.43
N TYR A 28 1.45 -6.40 -22.29
CA TYR A 28 2.15 -6.62 -21.02
C TYR A 28 2.85 -5.33 -20.55
N LEU A 29 3.53 -4.62 -21.44
CA LEU A 29 4.19 -3.36 -21.10
C LEU A 29 3.18 -2.31 -20.62
N VAL A 30 2.07 -2.16 -21.34
CA VAL A 30 0.98 -1.23 -20.94
C VAL A 30 0.41 -1.62 -19.59
N TYR A 31 0.14 -2.90 -19.37
CA TYR A 31 -0.33 -3.42 -18.08
C TYR A 31 0.66 -3.09 -16.96
N GLU A 32 1.95 -3.41 -17.15
CA GLU A 32 2.99 -3.20 -16.15
C GLU A 32 3.15 -1.72 -15.80
N VAL A 33 3.18 -0.83 -16.81
CA VAL A 33 3.25 0.61 -16.59
C VAL A 33 2.00 1.11 -15.86
N THR A 34 0.82 0.66 -16.26
CA THR A 34 -0.43 1.10 -15.64
C THR A 34 -0.49 0.69 -14.16
N THR A 35 -0.17 -0.56 -13.84
CA THR A 35 -0.28 -1.09 -12.48
C THR A 35 0.85 -0.65 -11.57
N SER A 36 2.05 -0.43 -12.10
CA SER A 36 3.19 0.00 -11.30
C SER A 36 3.25 1.52 -11.09
N VAL A 37 2.68 2.30 -12.00
CA VAL A 37 2.77 3.77 -11.97
C VAL A 37 1.47 4.42 -11.53
N PHE A 38 0.35 4.04 -12.16
CA PHE A 38 -0.89 4.80 -12.01
C PHE A 38 -1.90 4.15 -11.07
N LEU A 39 -2.30 2.92 -11.32
CA LEU A 39 -3.44 2.30 -10.65
C LEU A 39 -3.15 0.83 -10.31
N ALA A 40 -2.82 0.57 -9.07
CA ALA A 40 -2.60 -0.78 -8.56
C ALA A 40 -3.83 -1.26 -7.78
N PRO A 41 -4.60 -2.22 -8.31
CA PRO A 41 -5.67 -2.83 -7.53
C PRO A 41 -5.08 -3.65 -6.38
N TYR A 42 -5.69 -3.53 -5.21
CA TYR A 42 -5.27 -4.23 -4.01
C TYR A 42 -6.47 -4.78 -3.26
N ARG A 43 -6.36 -6.01 -2.77
CA ARG A 43 -7.37 -6.65 -1.93
C ARG A 43 -6.98 -6.51 -0.47
N VAL A 44 -7.88 -5.98 0.35
CA VAL A 44 -7.69 -5.89 1.79
C VAL A 44 -7.71 -7.30 2.38
N GLY A 45 -6.63 -7.68 3.06
CA GLY A 45 -6.45 -9.03 3.59
C GLY A 45 -6.58 -9.13 5.11
N SER A 46 -6.61 -8.00 5.84
CA SER A 46 -6.58 -7.99 7.29
C SER A 46 -7.62 -7.06 7.90
N LEU A 47 -7.93 -7.30 9.17
CA LEU A 47 -8.84 -6.47 9.98
C LEU A 47 -8.18 -5.17 10.50
N SER A 48 -6.91 -4.93 10.20
CA SER A 48 -6.15 -3.83 10.79
C SER A 48 -6.69 -2.43 10.49
N MET A 49 -7.51 -2.31 9.43
CA MET A 49 -8.15 -1.04 9.02
C MET A 49 -9.65 -1.01 9.24
N SER A 50 -10.20 -1.99 9.97
CA SER A 50 -11.61 -1.99 10.36
C SER A 50 -11.88 -0.84 11.36
N PRO A 51 -13.02 -0.12 11.25
CA PRO A 51 -14.15 -0.37 10.37
C PRO A 51 -14.02 0.27 8.98
N THR A 52 -13.02 1.13 8.74
CA THR A 52 -12.85 1.87 7.47
C THR A 52 -12.75 0.94 6.27
N LEU A 53 -11.93 -0.11 6.37
CA LEU A 53 -11.77 -1.14 5.35
C LEU A 53 -11.90 -2.53 5.98
N SER A 54 -12.65 -3.40 5.32
CA SER A 54 -12.89 -4.78 5.75
C SER A 54 -12.12 -5.80 4.89
N PRO A 55 -11.77 -6.96 5.42
CA PRO A 55 -11.19 -8.04 4.63
C PRO A 55 -12.09 -8.40 3.45
N GLY A 56 -11.50 -8.47 2.26
CA GLY A 56 -12.22 -8.71 1.01
C GLY A 56 -12.54 -7.45 0.22
N ASP A 57 -12.45 -6.27 0.81
CA ASP A 57 -12.59 -5.01 0.07
C ASP A 57 -11.51 -4.91 -1.03
N LEU A 58 -11.91 -4.35 -2.17
CA LEU A 58 -11.00 -4.05 -3.27
C LEU A 58 -10.80 -2.55 -3.37
N VAL A 59 -9.56 -2.13 -3.29
CA VAL A 59 -9.15 -0.73 -3.32
C VAL A 59 -8.19 -0.45 -4.47
N LEU A 60 -8.20 0.79 -4.95
CA LEU A 60 -7.22 1.29 -5.90
C LEU A 60 -6.15 2.07 -5.15
N ALA A 61 -4.92 1.65 -5.35
CA ALA A 61 -3.75 2.34 -4.87
C ALA A 61 -3.11 3.15 -6.01
N PHE A 62 -2.53 4.30 -5.69
CA PHE A 62 -1.87 5.21 -6.61
C PHE A 62 -0.37 5.28 -6.31
N PRO A 63 0.48 4.45 -6.98
CA PRO A 63 1.91 4.36 -6.69
C PRO A 63 2.68 5.64 -7.03
N LEU A 64 2.26 6.37 -8.07
CA LEU A 64 2.93 7.62 -8.49
C LEU A 64 2.96 8.67 -7.37
N ALA A 65 2.03 8.62 -6.42
CA ALA A 65 2.04 9.49 -5.26
C ALA A 65 3.39 9.48 -4.54
N PHE A 66 3.96 8.29 -4.32
CA PHE A 66 5.14 8.11 -3.47
C PHE A 66 6.39 7.64 -4.21
N GLY A 67 6.29 7.44 -5.51
CA GLY A 67 7.35 6.95 -6.37
C GLY A 67 7.13 5.49 -6.76
N PRO A 68 6.75 5.29 -8.04
CA PRO A 68 6.48 3.95 -8.55
C PRO A 68 7.71 3.07 -8.51
N ARG A 69 7.49 1.79 -8.22
CA ARG A 69 8.52 0.75 -8.22
C ARG A 69 8.00 -0.44 -9.02
N SER A 70 8.82 -0.92 -9.91
CA SER A 70 8.52 -2.06 -10.78
C SER A 70 9.78 -2.84 -11.03
N ALA A 71 9.63 -4.10 -11.44
CA ALA A 71 10.74 -4.91 -11.95
C ALA A 71 11.46 -4.24 -13.14
N LEU A 72 10.76 -3.38 -13.88
CA LEU A 72 11.33 -2.59 -14.98
C LEU A 72 12.17 -1.40 -14.50
N PHE A 73 11.90 -0.85 -13.31
CA PHE A 73 12.60 0.30 -12.76
C PHE A 73 13.45 -0.14 -11.57
N ARG A 74 14.74 -0.32 -11.76
CA ARG A 74 15.69 -0.73 -10.69
C ARG A 74 15.74 0.26 -9.52
N LYS A 75 15.47 1.54 -9.78
CA LYS A 75 15.39 2.59 -8.76
C LYS A 75 13.97 3.13 -8.72
N PRO A 76 13.44 3.47 -7.54
CA PRO A 76 12.16 4.15 -7.47
C PRO A 76 12.25 5.47 -8.21
N LEU A 77 11.27 5.75 -9.04
CA LEU A 77 11.09 7.09 -9.61
C LEU A 77 10.63 8.03 -8.49
N GLY A 78 10.96 9.32 -8.61
CA GLY A 78 10.47 10.30 -7.64
C GLY A 78 8.94 10.31 -7.55
N GLY A 79 8.40 10.38 -6.35
CA GLY A 79 6.97 10.58 -6.14
C GLY A 79 6.57 12.03 -6.38
N ILE A 80 5.29 12.24 -6.70
CA ILE A 80 4.74 13.59 -6.94
C ILE A 80 4.25 14.27 -5.65
N SER A 81 4.19 13.55 -4.55
CA SER A 81 3.71 14.06 -3.26
C SER A 81 4.31 13.31 -2.08
N ASP A 82 4.23 13.93 -0.92
CA ASP A 82 4.51 13.26 0.35
C ASP A 82 3.24 12.78 1.02
N PRO A 83 3.34 11.78 1.91
CA PRO A 83 2.22 11.34 2.74
C PRO A 83 1.72 12.48 3.62
N ARG A 84 0.40 12.65 3.71
CA ARG A 84 -0.26 13.66 4.53
C ARG A 84 -1.01 12.97 5.67
N ARG A 85 -1.24 13.71 6.75
CA ARG A 85 -2.06 13.21 7.87
C ARG A 85 -3.45 12.82 7.37
N GLY A 86 -3.94 11.68 7.84
CA GLY A 86 -5.20 11.10 7.40
C GLY A 86 -5.14 10.28 6.11
N ASP A 87 -4.03 10.31 5.35
CA ASP A 87 -3.91 9.47 4.14
C ASP A 87 -3.90 8.00 4.50
N LEU A 88 -4.67 7.20 3.76
CA LEU A 88 -4.51 5.75 3.74
C LEU A 88 -3.39 5.37 2.78
N VAL A 89 -2.42 4.66 3.28
CA VAL A 89 -1.21 4.34 2.55
C VAL A 89 -0.94 2.84 2.52
N LEU A 90 -0.47 2.37 1.40
CA LEU A 90 0.11 1.04 1.27
C LEU A 90 1.58 1.15 1.61
N LEU A 91 2.02 0.42 2.62
CA LEU A 91 3.38 0.48 3.10
C LEU A 91 3.99 -0.91 3.29
N GLU A 92 5.30 -0.99 3.14
CA GLU A 92 6.12 -2.17 3.42
C GLU A 92 6.41 -2.26 4.91
N ALA A 93 6.09 -3.40 5.54
CA ALA A 93 6.43 -3.61 6.94
C ALA A 93 7.95 -3.49 7.16
N PRO A 94 8.41 -2.91 8.28
CA PRO A 94 9.84 -2.69 8.54
C PRO A 94 10.69 -3.96 8.57
N PHE A 95 10.10 -5.08 8.93
CA PHE A 95 10.72 -6.40 9.07
C PHE A 95 10.61 -7.27 7.81
N HIS A 96 10.06 -6.73 6.71
CA HIS A 96 9.91 -7.49 5.46
C HIS A 96 11.18 -7.43 4.63
N GLU A 97 11.71 -8.62 4.27
CA GLU A 97 12.78 -8.77 3.30
C GLU A 97 12.20 -8.74 1.88
N ARG A 98 12.84 -8.00 0.99
CA ARG A 98 12.41 -7.88 -0.41
C ARG A 98 12.74 -9.14 -1.18
N ASP A 99 11.79 -9.59 -1.98
CA ASP A 99 12.05 -10.67 -2.93
C ASP A 99 13.10 -10.24 -3.97
N PRO A 100 13.90 -11.19 -4.47
CA PRO A 100 14.81 -10.92 -5.56
C PRO A 100 14.06 -10.42 -6.81
N TRP A 101 14.67 -9.52 -7.56
CA TRP A 101 14.05 -8.87 -8.73
C TRP A 101 13.49 -9.85 -9.78
N TYR A 102 14.11 -11.01 -9.95
CA TYR A 102 13.66 -12.04 -10.90
C TYR A 102 12.37 -12.73 -10.46
N GLN A 103 12.14 -12.85 -9.15
CA GLN A 103 10.87 -13.36 -8.61
C GLN A 103 9.75 -12.33 -8.80
N GLU A 104 10.05 -11.06 -8.57
CA GLU A 104 9.10 -9.97 -8.85
C GLU A 104 8.70 -9.92 -10.31
N ALA A 105 9.66 -10.08 -11.23
CA ALA A 105 9.40 -10.12 -12.66
C ALA A 105 8.57 -11.35 -13.07
N ALA A 106 8.89 -12.54 -12.56
CA ALA A 106 8.13 -13.75 -12.82
C ALA A 106 6.69 -13.65 -12.29
N ASP A 107 6.51 -13.09 -11.08
CA ASP A 107 5.21 -12.87 -10.48
C ASP A 107 4.36 -11.89 -11.30
N SER A 108 4.96 -10.80 -11.80
CA SER A 108 4.28 -9.85 -12.68
C SER A 108 3.75 -10.49 -13.96
N ILE A 109 4.55 -11.35 -14.60
CA ILE A 109 4.14 -12.09 -15.80
C ILE A 109 2.96 -13.02 -15.48
N VAL A 110 3.03 -13.78 -14.38
CA VAL A 110 1.95 -14.70 -14.00
C VAL A 110 0.67 -13.92 -13.69
N ARG A 111 0.75 -12.82 -12.98
CA ARG A 111 -0.40 -11.95 -12.70
C ARG A 111 -1.03 -11.40 -13.97
N PHE A 112 -0.23 -11.02 -14.95
CA PHE A 112 -0.75 -10.57 -16.25
C PHE A 112 -1.59 -11.64 -16.93
N PHE A 113 -1.09 -12.90 -17.03
CA PHE A 113 -1.81 -13.99 -17.68
C PHE A 113 -2.98 -14.54 -16.86
N THR A 114 -2.95 -14.39 -15.55
CA THR A 114 -4.02 -14.88 -14.64
C THR A 114 -5.00 -13.78 -14.21
N PHE A 115 -4.95 -12.61 -14.83
CA PHE A 115 -5.76 -11.44 -14.42
C PHE A 115 -5.66 -11.16 -12.90
N GLN A 116 -4.43 -11.24 -12.37
CA GLN A 116 -4.09 -11.04 -10.95
C GLN A 116 -4.65 -12.10 -9.96
N GLN A 117 -5.17 -13.21 -10.45
CA GLN A 117 -5.73 -14.27 -9.59
C GLN A 117 -4.66 -15.14 -8.93
N VAL A 118 -3.51 -15.31 -9.58
CA VAL A 118 -2.41 -16.15 -9.09
C VAL A 118 -1.16 -15.32 -8.90
N SER A 119 -0.45 -15.54 -7.79
CA SER A 119 0.87 -14.99 -7.50
C SER A 119 1.84 -16.15 -7.26
N LEU A 120 3.03 -16.09 -7.87
CA LEU A 120 4.12 -17.05 -7.66
C LEU A 120 4.92 -16.77 -6.40
N SER A 121 4.83 -15.56 -5.88
CA SER A 121 5.53 -15.21 -4.66
C SER A 121 5.08 -16.16 -3.56
N LYS A 122 6.02 -16.92 -2.97
CA LYS A 122 5.79 -17.82 -1.83
C LYS A 122 5.20 -17.12 -0.62
N SER A 123 5.21 -15.82 -0.64
CA SER A 123 4.49 -15.05 0.35
C SER A 123 3.00 -14.98 -0.04
N ARG A 124 2.24 -16.07 0.22
CA ARG A 124 0.90 -15.90 0.77
C ARG A 124 0.93 -14.75 1.80
N ASP A 125 2.10 -14.42 2.25
CA ASP A 125 2.52 -13.32 3.07
C ASP A 125 2.79 -11.99 2.34
N ARG A 126 2.69 -11.87 1.01
CA ARG A 126 2.72 -10.54 0.35
C ARG A 126 1.51 -9.68 0.73
N LEU A 127 0.40 -10.29 1.07
CA LEU A 127 -0.68 -9.58 1.77
C LEU A 127 -0.22 -9.09 3.15
N ASN A 128 0.77 -9.78 3.77
CA ASN A 128 1.35 -9.40 5.05
C ASN A 128 2.61 -8.52 4.92
N SER A 129 3.27 -8.52 3.76
CA SER A 129 4.44 -7.65 3.50
C SER A 129 4.03 -6.21 3.19
N LEU A 130 2.91 -6.04 2.51
CA LEU A 130 2.29 -4.76 2.25
C LEU A 130 1.06 -4.62 3.13
N SER A 131 1.02 -3.60 3.95
CA SER A 131 -0.11 -3.30 4.82
C SER A 131 -0.70 -1.93 4.52
N ILE A 132 -2.01 -1.83 4.64
CA ILE A 132 -2.67 -0.53 4.61
C ILE A 132 -2.66 0.02 6.03
N LYS A 133 -2.23 1.28 6.17
CA LYS A 133 -2.23 2.04 7.42
C LYS A 133 -2.64 3.47 7.16
N ARG A 134 -3.05 4.16 8.22
CA ARG A 134 -3.33 5.59 8.19
C ARG A 134 -2.13 6.38 8.69
N VAL A 135 -1.76 7.42 7.97
CA VAL A 135 -0.72 8.36 8.42
C VAL A 135 -1.33 9.27 9.49
N VAL A 136 -0.76 9.24 10.68
CA VAL A 136 -1.20 10.07 11.81
C VAL A 136 -0.19 11.18 12.09
N GLY A 137 1.11 10.89 11.98
CA GLY A 137 2.18 11.87 12.18
C GLY A 137 3.07 12.01 10.94
N ILE A 138 3.55 13.20 10.69
CA ILE A 138 4.48 13.54 9.60
C ILE A 138 5.77 14.15 10.19
N PRO A 139 6.86 14.30 9.41
CA PRO A 139 8.12 14.87 9.90
C PRO A 139 7.91 16.20 10.63
N GLY A 140 8.55 16.34 11.79
CA GLY A 140 8.48 17.53 12.65
C GLY A 140 7.32 17.52 13.66
N ASP A 141 6.43 16.53 13.62
CA ASP A 141 5.37 16.40 14.63
C ASP A 141 5.92 15.77 15.91
N SER A 142 5.36 16.20 17.06
CA SER A 142 5.44 15.45 18.31
C SER A 142 4.07 14.86 18.60
N LEU A 143 4.01 13.59 18.96
CA LEU A 143 2.76 12.88 19.19
C LEU A 143 2.86 11.94 20.39
N TYR A 144 1.77 11.80 21.09
CA TYR A 144 1.57 10.78 22.15
C TYR A 144 0.16 10.20 22.04
N MET A 145 -0.07 9.09 22.72
CA MET A 145 -1.38 8.43 22.75
C MET A 145 -1.80 8.21 24.19
N LYS A 146 -3.05 8.54 24.47
CA LYS A 146 -3.67 8.32 25.78
C LYS A 146 -5.12 7.89 25.58
N GLY A 147 -5.54 6.80 26.20
CA GLY A 147 -6.91 6.32 26.11
C GLY A 147 -7.33 5.96 24.68
N SER A 148 -6.41 5.40 23.87
CA SER A 148 -6.59 5.07 22.45
C SER A 148 -6.76 6.27 21.52
N GLU A 149 -6.68 7.50 22.01
CA GLU A 149 -6.67 8.74 21.22
C GLU A 149 -5.24 9.23 21.01
N VAL A 150 -4.96 9.68 19.80
CA VAL A 150 -3.67 10.26 19.44
C VAL A 150 -3.74 11.77 19.48
N TYR A 151 -2.80 12.35 20.18
CA TYR A 151 -2.61 13.79 20.29
C TYR A 151 -1.35 14.18 19.52
N VAL A 152 -1.49 15.12 18.60
CA VAL A 152 -0.44 15.57 17.70
C VAL A 152 -0.16 17.04 17.92
N LYS A 153 1.08 17.37 18.18
CA LYS A 153 1.58 18.74 18.20
C LYS A 153 2.28 19.01 16.88
N VAL A 154 1.65 19.84 16.07
CA VAL A 154 2.18 20.22 14.76
C VAL A 154 3.37 21.17 14.96
N SER A 155 4.41 21.02 14.16
CA SER A 155 5.55 21.93 14.19
C SER A 155 5.10 23.40 14.09
N GLY A 156 5.53 24.23 15.05
CA GLY A 156 5.13 25.63 15.15
C GLY A 156 3.81 25.91 15.91
N ASN A 157 3.08 24.87 16.34
CA ASN A 157 1.89 25.01 17.18
C ASN A 157 2.23 24.64 18.65
N PRO A 158 1.92 25.48 19.65
CA PRO A 158 2.18 25.16 21.05
C PRO A 158 1.22 24.10 21.62
N HIS A 159 0.06 23.88 21.00
CA HIS A 159 -0.99 23.03 21.51
C HIS A 159 -1.02 21.66 20.84
N TYR A 160 -1.42 20.65 21.60
CA TYR A 160 -1.77 19.34 21.08
C TYR A 160 -3.21 19.35 20.58
N LEU A 161 -3.41 18.78 19.41
CA LEU A 161 -4.71 18.58 18.78
C LEU A 161 -4.92 17.08 18.59
N THR A 162 -6.16 16.64 18.50
CA THR A 162 -6.47 15.26 18.19
C THR A 162 -6.08 14.91 16.74
N GLU A 163 -5.85 13.64 16.46
CA GLU A 163 -5.56 13.18 15.10
C GLU A 163 -6.65 13.57 14.07
N TYR A 164 -7.90 13.67 14.51
CA TYR A 164 -9.04 14.09 13.68
C TYR A 164 -8.97 15.57 13.32
N GLU A 165 -8.68 16.43 14.32
CA GLU A 165 -8.52 17.87 14.10
C GLU A 165 -7.37 18.19 13.17
N VAL A 166 -6.23 17.48 13.33
CA VAL A 166 -5.03 17.74 12.50
C VAL A 166 -5.18 17.20 11.08
N SER A 167 -5.89 16.11 10.90
CA SER A 167 -6.12 15.51 9.58
C SER A 167 -7.23 16.20 8.79
N GLY A 168 -8.16 16.87 9.49
CA GLY A 168 -9.38 17.41 8.90
C GLY A 168 -10.31 16.35 8.31
N ARG A 169 -10.13 15.08 8.70
CA ARG A 169 -10.91 13.94 8.21
C ARG A 169 -11.68 13.30 9.34
N VAL A 170 -12.93 12.95 9.05
CA VAL A 170 -13.77 12.18 9.96
C VAL A 170 -13.63 10.70 9.57
N TYR A 171 -13.10 9.90 10.48
CA TYR A 171 -13.03 8.45 10.36
C TYR A 171 -13.20 7.81 11.74
N GLU A 172 -13.66 6.58 11.76
CA GLU A 172 -13.80 5.84 13.01
C GLU A 172 -12.54 5.00 13.25
N ALA A 173 -11.93 5.19 14.42
CA ALA A 173 -10.92 4.29 14.91
C ALA A 173 -11.59 3.33 15.91
N ALA A 174 -11.65 2.05 15.57
CA ALA A 174 -12.18 1.05 16.48
C ALA A 174 -11.13 0.73 17.55
N GLY A 175 -11.45 1.01 18.77
CA GLY A 175 -10.72 0.59 19.95
C GLY A 175 -11.74 0.33 21.04
N GLU A 176 -12.13 -0.92 21.25
CA GLU A 176 -12.68 -1.28 22.54
C GLU A 176 -11.59 -1.00 23.57
N GLY A 177 -11.94 -0.31 24.66
CA GLY A 177 -11.01 -0.05 25.75
C GLY A 177 -10.26 -1.32 26.13
N MET A 178 -8.97 -1.21 26.39
CA MET A 178 -8.19 -2.35 26.85
C MET A 178 -8.87 -2.98 28.06
N PRO A 179 -8.79 -4.31 28.23
CA PRO A 179 -9.30 -4.99 29.40
C PRO A 179 -8.79 -4.30 30.68
N GLU A 180 -9.61 -4.19 31.70
CA GLU A 180 -9.17 -3.68 32.99
C GLU A 180 -7.90 -4.39 33.46
N GLY A 181 -6.91 -3.62 33.85
CA GLY A 181 -5.62 -4.16 34.31
C GLY A 181 -4.56 -4.41 33.22
N TRP A 182 -4.84 -4.07 31.96
CA TRP A 182 -3.81 -4.15 30.93
C TRP A 182 -2.74 -3.07 31.15
N PRO A 183 -1.44 -3.44 31.33
CA PRO A 183 -0.38 -2.46 31.61
C PRO A 183 -0.17 -1.49 30.45
N GLU A 184 -0.09 -0.19 30.73
CA GLU A 184 0.19 0.84 29.72
C GLU A 184 1.54 0.66 29.01
N SER A 185 2.47 -0.09 29.64
CA SER A 185 3.80 -0.39 29.10
C SER A 185 3.81 -1.42 27.99
N LEU A 186 2.70 -2.16 27.78
CA LEU A 186 2.63 -3.17 26.72
C LEU A 186 2.31 -2.54 25.37
N PRO A 187 2.87 -3.08 24.28
CA PRO A 187 2.47 -2.71 22.94
C PRO A 187 0.95 -2.84 22.76
N LEU A 188 0.34 -1.92 22.03
CA LEU A 188 -1.11 -1.88 21.81
C LEU A 188 -1.95 -1.54 23.03
N SER A 189 -1.36 -1.08 24.12
CA SER A 189 -2.05 -0.70 25.36
C SER A 189 -3.00 0.49 25.23
N GLY A 190 -3.09 1.13 24.07
CA GLY A 190 -3.84 2.38 23.91
C GLY A 190 -3.10 3.60 24.46
N ALA A 191 -1.82 3.44 24.83
CA ALA A 191 -0.97 4.53 25.27
C ALA A 191 0.45 4.36 24.70
N PHE A 192 1.11 5.44 24.35
CA PHE A 192 2.56 5.50 24.13
C PHE A 192 3.10 6.88 24.54
N PRO A 193 4.36 6.95 25.00
CA PRO A 193 4.98 8.20 25.43
C PRO A 193 5.19 9.14 24.25
N GLU A 194 5.44 10.40 24.54
CA GLU A 194 5.71 11.41 23.52
C GLU A 194 6.89 11.03 22.64
N ILE A 195 6.66 11.08 21.32
CA ILE A 195 7.65 10.80 20.27
C ILE A 195 7.69 12.02 19.35
N THR A 196 8.88 12.53 19.06
CA THR A 196 9.09 13.55 18.03
C THR A 196 9.62 12.91 16.76
N LEU A 197 8.95 13.17 15.63
CA LEU A 197 9.31 12.62 14.34
C LEU A 197 10.43 13.43 13.68
N GLY A 198 11.51 12.75 13.35
CA GLY A 198 12.63 13.31 12.60
C GLY A 198 12.31 13.48 11.11
N GLU A 199 13.28 14.00 10.37
CA GLU A 199 13.17 14.15 8.92
C GLU A 199 12.94 12.78 8.25
N GLY A 200 11.96 12.73 7.33
CA GLY A 200 11.59 11.50 6.62
C GLY A 200 10.86 10.45 7.45
N GLN A 201 10.60 10.70 8.73
CA GLN A 201 9.89 9.78 9.62
C GLN A 201 8.39 10.08 9.67
N TYR A 202 7.61 9.02 9.60
CA TYR A 202 6.16 9.06 9.66
C TYR A 202 5.63 8.10 10.71
N PHE A 203 4.55 8.49 11.37
CA PHE A 203 3.86 7.61 12.30
C PHE A 203 2.56 7.14 11.69
N VAL A 204 2.38 5.82 11.60
CA VAL A 204 1.24 5.19 10.95
C VAL A 204 0.52 4.25 11.89
N LEU A 205 -0.81 4.29 11.86
CA LEU A 205 -1.66 3.45 12.69
C LEU A 205 -2.66 2.66 11.84
N GLY A 206 -3.09 1.54 12.39
CA GLY A 206 -4.32 0.90 11.93
C GLY A 206 -5.54 1.58 12.53
N ASP A 207 -6.63 1.62 11.78
CA ASP A 207 -7.91 2.14 12.32
C ASP A 207 -8.48 1.18 13.38
N ASN A 208 -8.16 -0.12 13.29
CA ASN A 208 -8.39 -1.07 14.37
C ASN A 208 -7.26 -0.97 15.40
N ARG A 209 -7.46 -0.15 16.42
CA ARG A 209 -6.45 0.15 17.44
C ARG A 209 -6.08 -1.06 18.30
N THR A 210 -6.93 -2.04 18.46
CA THR A 210 -6.69 -3.25 19.25
C THR A 210 -6.07 -4.39 18.44
N GLY A 211 -6.30 -4.43 17.12
CA GLY A 211 -5.90 -5.53 16.25
C GLY A 211 -4.86 -5.19 15.18
N ALA A 212 -4.20 -4.04 15.25
CA ALA A 212 -3.25 -3.62 14.24
C ALA A 212 -1.80 -3.64 14.73
N LEU A 213 -0.93 -4.33 13.99
CA LEU A 213 0.51 -4.17 14.13
C LEU A 213 0.92 -2.93 13.32
N ASP A 214 1.39 -1.88 14.01
CA ASP A 214 1.67 -0.55 13.46
C ASP A 214 2.81 0.16 14.19
N SER A 215 2.96 1.48 14.02
CA SER A 215 4.07 2.24 14.59
C SER A 215 4.13 2.21 16.12
N ARG A 216 3.09 1.81 16.82
CA ARG A 216 3.14 1.58 18.27
C ARG A 216 4.06 0.41 18.64
N ALA A 217 4.16 -0.57 17.73
CA ALA A 217 4.97 -1.76 17.96
C ALA A 217 6.38 -1.66 17.37
N TYR A 218 6.53 -1.04 16.19
CA TYR A 218 7.81 -0.99 15.47
C TYR A 218 8.40 0.42 15.32
N GLY A 219 7.77 1.43 15.90
CA GLY A 219 8.25 2.81 15.83
C GLY A 219 7.91 3.52 14.50
N PRO A 220 8.47 4.73 14.31
CA PRO A 220 8.29 5.52 13.10
C PRO A 220 8.77 4.79 11.84
N VAL A 221 8.12 5.06 10.71
CA VAL A 221 8.40 4.45 9.41
C VAL A 221 9.07 5.46 8.49
N ASP A 222 10.15 5.04 7.82
CA ASP A 222 10.86 5.85 6.84
C ASP A 222 10.02 6.06 5.57
N ARG A 223 10.15 7.26 4.96
CA ARG A 223 9.49 7.66 3.71
C ARG A 223 9.66 6.64 2.58
N SER A 224 10.80 5.97 2.53
CA SER A 224 11.10 4.97 1.50
C SER A 224 10.25 3.70 1.58
N ARG A 225 9.54 3.47 2.67
CA ARG A 225 8.67 2.31 2.87
C ARG A 225 7.28 2.48 2.27
N PHE A 226 6.88 3.71 1.95
CA PHE A 226 5.58 3.98 1.34
C PHE A 226 5.58 3.55 -0.13
N ARG A 227 4.53 2.84 -0.54
CA ARG A 227 4.38 2.26 -1.88
C ARG A 227 3.35 2.98 -2.72
N ALA A 228 2.20 3.29 -2.14
CA ALA A 228 1.11 3.93 -2.85
C ALA A 228 0.15 4.61 -1.86
N ARG A 229 -0.60 5.59 -2.34
CA ARG A 229 -1.76 6.14 -1.63
C ARG A 229 -3.01 5.38 -2.05
N ILE A 230 -3.87 5.00 -1.10
CA ILE A 230 -5.19 4.46 -1.40
C ILE A 230 -6.09 5.64 -1.79
N ILE A 231 -6.70 5.56 -2.96
CA ILE A 231 -7.51 6.66 -3.51
C ILE A 231 -8.99 6.31 -3.65
N LEU A 232 -9.33 5.02 -3.72
CA LEU A 232 -10.70 4.59 -3.96
C LEU A 232 -10.92 3.17 -3.43
N ARG A 233 -12.06 2.92 -2.77
CA ARG A 233 -12.61 1.58 -2.59
C ARG A 233 -13.65 1.37 -3.68
N TYR A 234 -13.45 0.37 -4.55
CA TYR A 234 -14.35 0.10 -5.67
C TYR A 234 -15.21 -1.16 -5.48
N TRP A 235 -14.94 -1.95 -4.45
CA TRP A 235 -15.75 -3.09 -4.07
C TRP A 235 -15.74 -3.26 -2.54
N PRO A 236 -16.87 -3.61 -1.91
CA PRO A 236 -18.20 -3.83 -2.50
C PRO A 236 -18.85 -2.53 -2.98
N PHE A 237 -19.76 -2.62 -3.96
CA PHE A 237 -20.40 -1.43 -4.54
C PHE A 237 -21.22 -0.62 -3.53
N GLY A 238 -21.76 -1.28 -2.47
CA GLY A 238 -22.47 -0.59 -1.39
C GLY A 238 -21.60 0.35 -0.55
N SER A 239 -20.28 0.21 -0.65
CA SER A 239 -19.29 1.04 0.06
C SER A 239 -18.32 1.72 -0.91
N PHE A 240 -18.74 1.91 -2.17
CA PHE A 240 -17.94 2.61 -3.18
C PHE A 240 -17.64 4.04 -2.75
N GLY A 241 -16.38 4.45 -2.78
CA GLY A 241 -15.99 5.80 -2.42
C GLY A 241 -14.53 5.94 -1.98
N ILE A 242 -14.18 7.14 -1.56
CA ILE A 242 -12.87 7.45 -0.96
C ILE A 242 -12.93 7.00 0.50
N PRO A 243 -12.11 6.05 0.94
CA PRO A 243 -12.12 5.53 2.30
C PRO A 243 -11.41 6.43 3.30
#